data_420dc9d6e3367921758bacff7c9b7760
#
_entry.id   420dc9d6e3367921758bacff7c9b7760
#
_cell.length_a   1.000
_cell.length_b   1.000
_cell.length_c   1.000
_cell.angle_alpha   90.00
_cell.angle_beta   90.00
_cell.angle_gamma   90.00
#
_symmetry.space_group_name_H-M   'P 1'
#
loop_
_entity.id
_entity.type
_entity.pdbx_description
1 polymer ?
#
loop_
_entity_poly.entity_id
_entity_poly.type
_entity_poly.pdbx_seq_one_letter_code
_entity_poly.pdbx_strand_id
1 'polypeptide(L)'
;MKKRKIFTVVLIFSILMATLAGCDKADKVSDTTKKPVIKIGSDNYPPYNFLNEDGIPTGIDVELATEAFRRMGYKTEIVQINWEKKKELVESGKIDCIMGCFSMEGRLNDYRWAGPYIASRQVVTVNENSDIHKLSDLKGKNLAVQSTTKPEGIFLKRTDKRIPKLGNLISLGHRELIYTFLAKGYVDAVAV
;
A
#
# COMPACT_ATOMS: atom_id res chain seq x y z
N MET A 1 69.61 -37.41 30.68
CA MET A 1 68.83 -37.65 29.44
C MET A 1 67.31 -37.86 29.69
N LYS A 2 66.87 -38.53 30.76
CA LYS A 2 65.40 -38.78 31.01
C LYS A 2 64.61 -37.50 31.29
N LYS A 3 65.14 -36.53 32.08
CA LYS A 3 64.39 -35.28 32.41
C LYS A 3 64.10 -34.39 31.19
N ARG A 4 64.97 -34.32 30.19
CA ARG A 4 64.75 -33.55 28.95
C ARG A 4 63.62 -34.14 28.08
N LYS A 5 63.49 -35.46 28.04
CA LYS A 5 62.41 -36.14 27.27
C LYS A 5 61.04 -35.93 27.90
N ILE A 6 60.95 -35.89 29.24
CA ILE A 6 59.72 -35.64 29.97
C ILE A 6 59.27 -34.20 29.76
N PHE A 7 60.17 -33.21 29.76
CA PHE A 7 59.83 -31.81 29.48
C PHE A 7 59.32 -31.57 28.08
N THR A 8 59.90 -32.28 27.10
CA THR A 8 59.46 -32.19 25.69
C THR A 8 58.08 -32.82 25.47
N VAL A 9 57.77 -33.93 26.12
CA VAL A 9 56.46 -34.60 26.05
C VAL A 9 55.36 -33.74 26.73
N VAL A 10 55.65 -33.12 27.89
CA VAL A 10 54.69 -32.23 28.58
C VAL A 10 54.45 -30.96 27.75
N LEU A 11 55.46 -30.39 27.10
CA LEU A 11 55.33 -29.23 26.24
C LEU A 11 54.46 -29.52 24.99
N ILE A 12 54.65 -30.69 24.38
CA ILE A 12 53.81 -31.12 23.21
C ILE A 12 52.37 -31.37 23.64
N PHE A 13 52.14 -31.95 24.82
CA PHE A 13 50.78 -32.19 25.30
C PHE A 13 50.04 -30.89 25.70
N SER A 14 50.77 -29.88 26.21
CA SER A 14 50.16 -28.57 26.51
C SER A 14 49.83 -27.77 25.24
N ILE A 15 50.58 -27.91 24.15
CA ILE A 15 50.30 -27.26 22.86
C ILE A 15 49.09 -27.96 22.19
N LEU A 16 48.98 -29.30 22.31
CA LEU A 16 47.83 -30.03 21.76
C LEU A 16 46.49 -29.74 22.47
N MET A 17 46.53 -29.42 23.77
CA MET A 17 45.34 -29.00 24.49
C MET A 17 44.92 -27.53 24.22
N ALA A 18 45.85 -26.66 23.80
CA ALA A 18 45.55 -25.28 23.44
C ALA A 18 44.81 -25.15 22.09
N THR A 19 44.89 -26.16 21.24
CA THR A 19 44.19 -26.16 19.93
C THR A 19 42.72 -26.63 20.02
N LEU A 20 42.26 -27.17 21.17
CA LEU A 20 40.90 -27.61 21.38
C LEU A 20 40.01 -26.53 22.05
N ALA A 21 40.62 -25.40 22.45
CA ALA A 21 39.88 -24.24 22.98
C ALA A 21 39.59 -23.16 21.93
N GLY A 22 39.68 -23.52 20.64
CA GLY A 22 39.45 -22.65 19.51
C GLY A 22 38.01 -22.71 19.03
N CYS A 23 37.28 -21.64 19.30
CA CYS A 23 36.08 -21.19 18.57
C CYS A 23 34.82 -22.04 18.71
N ASP A 24 34.21 -21.97 19.88
CA ASP A 24 32.74 -21.86 19.92
C ASP A 24 32.35 -20.36 19.76
N LYS A 25 32.70 -19.75 18.65
CA LYS A 25 31.81 -18.77 18.08
C LYS A 25 30.64 -19.57 17.54
N ALA A 26 29.64 -19.79 18.38
CA ALA A 26 28.32 -20.02 17.92
C ALA A 26 28.00 -18.83 16.98
N ASP A 27 28.22 -19.01 15.69
CA ASP A 27 27.53 -18.24 14.70
C ASP A 27 26.08 -18.33 15.14
N LYS A 28 25.51 -17.19 15.59
CA LYS A 28 24.07 -17.06 15.70
C LYS A 28 23.60 -17.39 14.30
N VAL A 29 23.19 -18.64 14.10
CA VAL A 29 22.36 -19.03 12.97
C VAL A 29 21.18 -18.09 13.12
N SER A 30 21.26 -16.97 12.43
CA SER A 30 20.13 -16.09 12.25
C SER A 30 19.02 -17.01 11.78
N ASP A 31 17.97 -17.13 12.55
CA ASP A 31 16.78 -17.89 12.17
C ASP A 31 16.23 -17.26 10.89
N THR A 32 16.78 -17.71 9.75
CA THR A 32 16.46 -17.24 8.39
C THR A 32 15.10 -17.74 7.94
N THR A 33 14.31 -18.33 8.84
CA THR A 33 12.98 -18.87 8.52
C THR A 33 11.88 -17.82 8.52
N LYS A 34 12.08 -16.64 9.15
CA LYS A 34 11.10 -15.55 9.11
C LYS A 34 11.34 -14.66 7.89
N LYS A 35 10.54 -14.87 6.85
CA LYS A 35 10.50 -13.93 5.72
C LYS A 35 10.17 -12.53 6.23
N PRO A 36 10.90 -11.49 5.79
CA PRO A 36 10.57 -10.11 6.12
C PRO A 36 9.16 -9.76 5.63
N VAL A 37 8.48 -8.88 6.35
CA VAL A 37 7.10 -8.47 6.06
C VAL A 37 7.12 -7.10 5.39
N ILE A 38 6.36 -6.95 4.31
CA ILE A 38 6.08 -5.67 3.65
C ILE A 38 4.68 -5.21 4.03
N LYS A 39 4.57 -4.05 4.61
CA LYS A 39 3.31 -3.39 4.98
C LYS A 39 2.82 -2.54 3.82
N ILE A 40 1.67 -2.90 3.28
CA ILE A 40 1.06 -2.24 2.12
C ILE A 40 -0.15 -1.45 2.60
N GLY A 41 -0.09 -0.12 2.51
CA GLY A 41 -1.20 0.74 2.84
C GLY A 41 -2.22 0.83 1.72
N SER A 42 -3.50 0.63 2.05
CA SER A 42 -4.61 0.69 1.12
C SER A 42 -5.87 1.21 1.78
N ASP A 43 -6.79 1.79 1.01
CA ASP A 43 -8.14 2.10 1.48
C ASP A 43 -9.13 1.01 1.07
N ASN A 44 -10.39 1.12 1.48
CA ASN A 44 -11.43 0.18 1.08
C ASN A 44 -11.95 0.53 -0.31
N TYR A 45 -11.57 -0.26 -1.32
CA TYR A 45 -11.92 -0.02 -2.72
C TYR A 45 -12.22 -1.32 -3.50
N PRO A 46 -13.42 -1.93 -3.32
CA PRO A 46 -13.81 -3.07 -4.14
C PRO A 46 -13.84 -2.72 -5.62
N PRO A 47 -13.46 -3.63 -6.51
CA PRO A 47 -12.96 -4.99 -6.28
C PRO A 47 -11.42 -5.07 -6.13
N TYR A 48 -10.73 -3.94 -6.01
CA TYR A 48 -9.26 -3.89 -6.00
C TYR A 48 -8.67 -4.30 -4.66
N ASN A 49 -9.16 -3.70 -3.57
CA ASN A 49 -8.81 -4.11 -2.23
C ASN A 49 -9.96 -3.78 -1.26
N PHE A 50 -10.33 -4.74 -0.45
CA PHE A 50 -11.40 -4.62 0.53
C PHE A 50 -11.30 -5.77 1.55
N LEU A 51 -12.06 -5.69 2.62
CA LEU A 51 -12.20 -6.80 3.57
C LEU A 51 -13.39 -7.66 3.14
N ASN A 52 -13.19 -8.98 3.06
CA ASN A 52 -14.29 -9.90 2.87
C ASN A 52 -15.16 -10.01 4.14
N GLU A 53 -16.19 -10.89 4.12
CA GLU A 53 -17.09 -11.09 5.25
C GLU A 53 -16.38 -11.56 6.53
N ASP A 54 -15.24 -12.26 6.39
CA ASP A 54 -14.40 -12.72 7.50
C ASP A 54 -13.41 -11.65 7.98
N GLY A 55 -13.44 -10.44 7.42
CA GLY A 55 -12.50 -9.37 7.73
C GLY A 55 -11.09 -9.56 7.14
N ILE A 56 -10.95 -10.46 6.15
CA ILE A 56 -9.67 -10.76 5.51
C ILE A 56 -9.49 -9.85 4.29
N PRO A 57 -8.32 -9.15 4.17
CA PRO A 57 -8.00 -8.37 2.99
C PRO A 57 -8.01 -9.21 1.72
N THR A 58 -8.74 -8.78 0.71
CA THR A 58 -8.91 -9.47 -0.57
C THR A 58 -9.06 -8.48 -1.71
N GLY A 59 -9.01 -8.96 -2.95
CA GLY A 59 -9.18 -8.19 -4.17
C GLY A 59 -7.97 -8.25 -5.09
N ILE A 60 -8.12 -7.66 -6.27
CA ILE A 60 -7.14 -7.72 -7.36
C ILE A 60 -5.76 -7.22 -6.91
N ASP A 61 -5.71 -6.09 -6.23
CA ASP A 61 -4.47 -5.49 -5.77
C ASP A 61 -3.82 -6.31 -4.65
N VAL A 62 -4.63 -6.86 -3.74
CA VAL A 62 -4.15 -7.71 -2.64
C VAL A 62 -3.50 -8.97 -3.16
N GLU A 63 -4.15 -9.65 -4.11
CA GLU A 63 -3.63 -10.88 -4.71
C GLU A 63 -2.37 -10.62 -5.52
N LEU A 64 -2.37 -9.56 -6.35
CA LEU A 64 -1.22 -9.17 -7.15
C LEU A 64 -0.01 -8.83 -6.28
N ALA A 65 -0.21 -7.99 -5.25
CA ALA A 65 0.87 -7.61 -4.33
C ALA A 65 1.40 -8.83 -3.57
N THR A 66 0.50 -9.66 -3.04
CA THR A 66 0.87 -10.85 -2.28
C THR A 66 1.73 -11.78 -3.12
N GLU A 67 1.33 -12.05 -4.37
CA GLU A 67 2.10 -12.93 -5.25
C GLU A 67 3.43 -12.31 -5.68
N ALA A 68 3.45 -11.02 -6.00
CA ALA A 68 4.68 -10.33 -6.39
C ALA A 68 5.72 -10.36 -5.26
N PHE A 69 5.34 -9.98 -4.04
CA PHE A 69 6.24 -9.97 -2.89
C PHE A 69 6.62 -11.38 -2.44
N ARG A 70 5.73 -12.36 -2.56
CA ARG A 70 6.04 -13.77 -2.29
C ARG A 70 7.17 -14.28 -3.21
N ARG A 71 7.15 -13.94 -4.49
CA ARG A 71 8.23 -14.28 -5.45
C ARG A 71 9.55 -13.62 -5.09
N MET A 72 9.51 -12.45 -4.48
CA MET A 72 10.68 -11.71 -4.00
C MET A 72 11.17 -12.20 -2.62
N GLY A 73 10.51 -13.18 -2.01
CA GLY A 73 10.91 -13.74 -0.71
C GLY A 73 10.30 -13.03 0.50
N TYR A 74 9.34 -12.13 0.32
CA TYR A 74 8.66 -11.41 1.40
C TYR A 74 7.32 -12.04 1.76
N LYS A 75 6.79 -11.66 2.94
CA LYS A 75 5.36 -11.73 3.29
C LYS A 75 4.74 -10.36 3.14
N THR A 76 3.44 -10.31 2.93
CA THR A 76 2.69 -9.06 2.87
C THR A 76 1.75 -8.92 4.07
N GLU A 77 1.58 -7.69 4.52
CA GLU A 77 0.57 -7.26 5.48
C GLU A 77 -0.19 -6.10 4.84
N ILE A 78 -1.49 -6.28 4.58
CA ILE A 78 -2.34 -5.22 4.04
C ILE A 78 -2.87 -4.40 5.22
N VAL A 79 -2.55 -3.11 5.23
CA VAL A 79 -2.92 -2.16 6.28
C VAL A 79 -4.00 -1.23 5.74
N GLN A 80 -5.19 -1.27 6.34
CA GLN A 80 -6.24 -0.29 6.03
C GLN A 80 -5.82 1.08 6.59
N ILE A 81 -5.76 2.09 5.72
CA ILE A 81 -5.28 3.41 6.09
C ILE A 81 -6.35 4.50 5.81
N ASN A 82 -6.23 5.60 6.53
CA ASN A 82 -6.86 6.83 6.07
C ASN A 82 -6.11 7.32 4.83
N TRP A 83 -6.82 7.37 3.69
CA TRP A 83 -6.22 7.70 2.40
C TRP A 83 -5.58 9.09 2.33
N GLU A 84 -6.08 10.04 3.10
CA GLU A 84 -5.49 11.39 3.19
C GLU A 84 -4.06 11.35 3.76
N LYS A 85 -3.78 10.39 4.65
CA LYS A 85 -2.49 10.25 5.34
C LYS A 85 -1.48 9.35 4.61
N LYS A 86 -1.83 8.81 3.43
CA LYS A 86 -0.98 7.84 2.70
C LYS A 86 0.48 8.28 2.53
N LYS A 87 0.72 9.55 2.21
CA LYS A 87 2.07 10.09 2.02
C LYS A 87 2.84 10.13 3.34
N GLU A 88 2.25 10.68 4.39
CA GLU A 88 2.84 10.73 5.74
C GLU A 88 3.19 9.32 6.26
N LEU A 89 2.31 8.35 6.02
CA LEU A 89 2.50 6.97 6.48
C LEU A 89 3.69 6.29 5.79
N VAL A 90 3.88 6.52 4.49
CA VAL A 90 5.06 6.01 3.75
C VAL A 90 6.33 6.74 4.20
N GLU A 91 6.32 8.08 4.27
CA GLU A 91 7.47 8.88 4.65
C GLU A 91 7.95 8.58 6.09
N SER A 92 7.02 8.25 6.98
CA SER A 92 7.33 7.86 8.36
C SER A 92 7.73 6.38 8.53
N GLY A 93 7.65 5.58 7.47
CA GLY A 93 7.93 4.13 7.54
C GLY A 93 6.89 3.31 8.31
N LYS A 94 5.71 3.86 8.57
CA LYS A 94 4.60 3.09 9.16
C LYS A 94 4.02 2.06 8.19
N ILE A 95 4.10 2.35 6.91
CA ILE A 95 3.87 1.43 5.80
C ILE A 95 5.07 1.51 4.84
N ASP A 96 5.35 0.43 4.14
CA ASP A 96 6.50 0.35 3.21
C ASP A 96 6.11 0.85 1.81
N CYS A 97 4.88 0.62 1.39
CA CYS A 97 4.36 1.10 0.11
C CYS A 97 2.84 1.29 0.14
N ILE A 98 2.33 1.90 -0.92
CA ILE A 98 0.90 2.13 -1.15
C ILE A 98 0.48 1.31 -2.36
N MET A 99 -0.67 0.63 -2.27
CA MET A 99 -1.33 -0.03 -3.39
C MET A 99 -2.85 0.10 -3.24
N GLY A 100 -3.56 0.44 -4.29
CA GLY A 100 -4.99 0.70 -4.22
C GLY A 100 -5.48 1.42 -5.47
N CYS A 101 -5.19 0.88 -6.67
CA CYS A 101 -5.55 1.50 -7.95
C CYS A 101 -5.11 2.98 -8.02
N PHE A 102 -3.93 3.29 -7.47
CA PHE A 102 -3.44 4.64 -7.27
C PHE A 102 -2.86 5.21 -8.57
N SER A 103 -3.48 6.28 -9.09
CA SER A 103 -3.08 6.88 -10.36
C SER A 103 -1.69 7.55 -10.29
N MET A 104 -0.81 7.18 -11.23
CA MET A 104 0.50 7.80 -11.42
C MET A 104 0.42 9.19 -12.07
N GLU A 105 -0.63 9.43 -12.86
CA GLU A 105 -0.77 10.67 -13.64
C GLU A 105 -0.83 11.91 -12.75
N GLY A 106 0.04 12.87 -13.02
CA GLY A 106 0.18 14.12 -12.26
C GLY A 106 0.92 13.97 -10.93
N ARG A 107 1.51 12.77 -10.63
CA ARG A 107 2.20 12.45 -9.36
C ARG A 107 3.54 11.74 -9.55
N LEU A 108 4.09 11.77 -10.76
CA LEU A 108 5.32 11.04 -11.08
C LEU A 108 6.51 11.43 -10.20
N ASN A 109 6.57 12.70 -9.76
CA ASN A 109 7.64 13.21 -8.91
C ASN A 109 7.35 13.07 -7.39
N ASP A 110 6.13 12.67 -7.01
CA ASP A 110 5.73 12.60 -5.60
C ASP A 110 6.09 11.26 -4.95
N TYR A 111 6.28 10.20 -5.77
CA TYR A 111 6.52 8.83 -5.33
C TYR A 111 7.53 8.12 -6.24
N ARG A 112 8.13 7.07 -5.70
CA ARG A 112 8.79 6.05 -6.52
C ARG A 112 7.74 5.03 -6.96
N TRP A 113 7.62 4.83 -8.27
CA TRP A 113 6.58 4.00 -8.85
C TRP A 113 7.11 2.65 -9.32
N ALA A 114 6.34 1.59 -9.08
CA ALA A 114 6.46 0.29 -9.73
C ALA A 114 5.19 0.04 -10.55
N GLY A 115 5.32 -0.15 -11.83
CA GLY A 115 4.18 -0.31 -12.76
C GLY A 115 4.19 0.72 -13.89
N PRO A 116 3.07 0.99 -14.58
CA PRO A 116 1.69 0.64 -14.20
C PRO A 116 1.36 -0.84 -14.36
N TYR A 117 0.46 -1.37 -13.54
CA TYR A 117 -0.03 -2.76 -13.63
C TYR A 117 -1.47 -2.85 -14.17
N ILE A 118 -2.22 -1.75 -14.13
CA ILE A 118 -3.59 -1.65 -14.63
C ILE A 118 -3.84 -0.24 -15.18
N ALA A 119 -4.75 -0.12 -16.15
CA ALA A 119 -5.27 1.14 -16.63
C ALA A 119 -6.73 1.31 -16.22
N SER A 120 -7.11 2.50 -15.75
CA SER A 120 -8.48 2.85 -15.39
C SER A 120 -8.87 4.22 -15.94
N ARG A 121 -10.15 4.54 -15.87
CA ARG A 121 -10.68 5.86 -16.26
C ARG A 121 -11.37 6.49 -15.06
N GLN A 122 -11.26 7.81 -14.94
CA GLN A 122 -12.09 8.56 -14.02
C GLN A 122 -13.50 8.68 -14.60
N VAL A 123 -14.51 8.35 -13.83
CA VAL A 123 -15.92 8.38 -14.25
C VAL A 123 -16.77 9.14 -13.26
N VAL A 124 -17.92 9.61 -13.75
CA VAL A 124 -18.99 10.14 -12.88
C VAL A 124 -20.07 9.08 -12.83
N THR A 125 -20.42 8.68 -11.63
CA THR A 125 -21.51 7.73 -11.33
C THR A 125 -22.71 8.48 -10.78
N VAL A 126 -23.90 8.10 -11.23
CA VAL A 126 -25.19 8.66 -10.84
C VAL A 126 -26.16 7.54 -10.51
N ASN A 127 -27.27 7.85 -9.86
CA ASN A 127 -28.36 6.90 -9.71
C ASN A 127 -29.00 6.58 -11.07
N GLU A 128 -29.57 5.38 -11.21
CA GLU A 128 -30.15 4.87 -12.47
C GLU A 128 -31.21 5.82 -13.05
N ASN A 129 -32.02 6.43 -12.22
CA ASN A 129 -33.09 7.34 -12.63
C ASN A 129 -32.65 8.82 -12.70
N SER A 130 -31.33 9.09 -12.77
CA SER A 130 -30.78 10.44 -12.85
C SER A 130 -31.00 11.05 -14.24
N ASP A 131 -31.20 12.37 -14.26
CA ASP A 131 -31.24 13.20 -15.49
C ASP A 131 -29.85 13.61 -15.98
N ILE A 132 -28.77 13.11 -15.33
CA ILE A 132 -27.38 13.40 -15.69
C ILE A 132 -26.87 12.33 -16.64
N HIS A 133 -26.66 12.67 -17.92
CA HIS A 133 -26.18 11.75 -18.96
C HIS A 133 -24.80 12.16 -19.53
N LYS A 134 -24.36 13.40 -19.28
CA LYS A 134 -23.10 13.97 -19.76
C LYS A 134 -22.55 14.99 -18.76
N LEU A 135 -21.27 15.35 -18.88
CA LEU A 135 -20.63 16.26 -17.93
C LEU A 135 -21.31 17.64 -17.84
N SER A 136 -21.90 18.15 -18.92
CA SER A 136 -22.60 19.44 -18.89
C SER A 136 -23.83 19.45 -18.00
N ASP A 137 -24.44 18.28 -17.75
CA ASP A 137 -25.66 18.14 -16.94
C ASP A 137 -25.38 18.27 -15.44
N LEU A 138 -24.06 18.24 -15.08
CA LEU A 138 -23.61 18.55 -13.70
C LEU A 138 -23.75 20.03 -13.33
N LYS A 139 -24.21 20.91 -14.25
CA LYS A 139 -24.39 22.34 -13.93
C LYS A 139 -25.37 22.50 -12.78
N GLY A 140 -24.92 23.15 -11.70
CA GLY A 140 -25.71 23.37 -10.49
C GLY A 140 -25.98 22.16 -9.63
N LYS A 141 -25.50 20.97 -10.01
CA LYS A 141 -25.63 19.73 -9.23
C LYS A 141 -24.58 19.63 -8.13
N ASN A 142 -24.87 18.83 -7.10
CA ASN A 142 -23.95 18.50 -6.02
C ASN A 142 -23.18 17.23 -6.36
N LEU A 143 -21.85 17.27 -6.28
CA LEU A 143 -20.98 16.16 -6.59
C LEU A 143 -20.13 15.79 -5.37
N ALA A 144 -20.00 14.50 -5.06
CA ALA A 144 -19.05 14.04 -4.06
C ALA A 144 -17.84 13.36 -4.68
N VAL A 145 -16.69 13.52 -4.03
CA VAL A 145 -15.41 12.91 -4.36
C VAL A 145 -14.71 12.43 -3.10
N GLN A 146 -13.81 11.47 -3.25
CA GLN A 146 -12.91 11.14 -2.14
C GLN A 146 -11.74 12.14 -2.11
N SER A 147 -11.40 12.61 -0.92
CA SER A 147 -10.29 13.54 -0.69
C SER A 147 -8.95 12.98 -1.16
N THR A 148 -8.08 13.85 -1.64
CA THR A 148 -6.72 13.55 -2.11
C THR A 148 -6.64 12.54 -3.26
N THR A 149 -7.75 12.38 -4.00
CA THR A 149 -7.84 11.55 -5.21
C THR A 149 -7.68 12.38 -6.48
N LYS A 150 -7.56 11.70 -7.62
CA LYS A 150 -7.50 12.36 -8.93
C LYS A 150 -8.80 13.07 -9.28
N PRO A 151 -10.00 12.47 -9.11
CA PRO A 151 -11.27 13.17 -9.34
C PRO A 151 -11.38 14.47 -8.54
N GLU A 152 -11.04 14.46 -7.25
CA GLU A 152 -11.05 15.69 -6.48
C GLU A 152 -10.19 16.79 -7.13
N GLY A 153 -8.95 16.45 -7.50
CA GLY A 153 -8.05 17.40 -8.15
C GLY A 153 -8.61 17.96 -9.47
N ILE A 154 -9.26 17.12 -10.27
CA ILE A 154 -9.89 17.52 -11.55
C ILE A 154 -11.02 18.53 -11.29
N PHE A 155 -11.93 18.23 -10.36
CA PHE A 155 -13.11 19.06 -10.08
C PHE A 155 -12.77 20.33 -9.31
N LEU A 156 -11.84 20.29 -8.35
CA LEU A 156 -11.37 21.46 -7.62
C LEU A 156 -10.65 22.48 -8.53
N LYS A 157 -9.72 21.97 -9.35
CA LYS A 157 -8.89 22.80 -10.23
C LYS A 157 -9.60 23.14 -11.54
N ARG A 158 -10.71 22.49 -11.84
CA ARG A 158 -11.43 22.62 -13.13
C ARG A 158 -10.49 22.47 -14.32
N THR A 159 -9.63 21.45 -14.27
CA THR A 159 -8.62 21.20 -15.30
C THR A 159 -9.24 20.77 -16.64
N ASP A 160 -10.45 20.20 -16.60
CA ASP A 160 -11.22 19.88 -17.78
C ASP A 160 -12.27 20.97 -18.04
N LYS A 161 -12.13 21.67 -19.17
CA LYS A 161 -13.03 22.75 -19.57
C LYS A 161 -14.47 22.29 -19.82
N ARG A 162 -14.72 20.98 -19.97
CA ARG A 162 -16.05 20.41 -20.12
C ARG A 162 -16.86 20.39 -18.81
N ILE A 163 -16.18 20.56 -17.68
CA ILE A 163 -16.81 20.54 -16.37
C ILE A 163 -17.52 21.88 -16.13
N PRO A 164 -18.86 21.88 -15.95
CA PRO A 164 -19.61 23.08 -15.70
C PRO A 164 -19.42 23.59 -14.26
N LYS A 165 -20.01 24.74 -13.93
CA LYS A 165 -20.09 25.20 -12.54
C LYS A 165 -21.04 24.27 -11.77
N LEU A 166 -20.52 23.56 -10.76
CA LEU A 166 -21.29 22.74 -9.85
C LEU A 166 -22.08 23.60 -8.86
N GLY A 167 -23.11 23.04 -8.25
CA GLY A 167 -23.76 23.58 -7.05
C GLY A 167 -22.78 23.51 -5.88
N ASN A 168 -22.41 22.27 -5.50
CA ASN A 168 -21.39 22.01 -4.49
C ASN A 168 -20.46 20.87 -4.94
N LEU A 169 -19.20 20.94 -4.47
CA LEU A 169 -18.27 19.83 -4.49
C LEU A 169 -17.99 19.43 -3.04
N ILE A 170 -18.27 18.17 -2.69
CA ILE A 170 -18.14 17.62 -1.35
C ILE A 170 -17.01 16.62 -1.34
N SER A 171 -15.92 16.93 -0.62
CA SER A 171 -14.78 16.03 -0.45
C SER A 171 -14.93 15.24 0.85
N LEU A 172 -14.88 13.91 0.77
CA LEU A 172 -15.05 12.98 1.89
C LEU A 172 -13.79 12.14 2.06
N GLY A 173 -13.36 11.91 3.30
CA GLY A 173 -12.12 11.17 3.61
C GLY A 173 -12.19 9.69 3.22
N HIS A 174 -13.38 9.10 3.27
CA HIS A 174 -13.60 7.66 3.05
C HIS A 174 -14.42 7.42 1.78
N ARG A 175 -13.96 6.50 0.95
CA ARG A 175 -14.59 6.18 -0.35
C ARG A 175 -16.02 5.67 -0.21
N GLU A 176 -16.29 4.82 0.74
CA GLU A 176 -17.63 4.27 1.01
C GLU A 176 -18.66 5.34 1.33
N LEU A 177 -18.24 6.46 1.89
CA LEU A 177 -19.14 7.57 2.19
C LEU A 177 -19.65 8.26 0.92
N ILE A 178 -18.85 8.37 -0.15
CA ILE A 178 -19.32 9.01 -1.39
C ILE A 178 -20.48 8.23 -2.01
N TYR A 179 -20.42 6.89 -1.99
CA TYR A 179 -21.50 6.04 -2.49
C TYR A 179 -22.73 6.08 -1.58
N THR A 180 -22.51 6.14 -0.27
CA THR A 180 -23.62 6.34 0.70
C THR A 180 -24.33 7.66 0.47
N PHE A 181 -23.59 8.74 0.20
CA PHE A 181 -24.16 10.05 -0.10
C PHE A 181 -24.99 10.02 -1.38
N LEU A 182 -24.53 9.35 -2.43
CA LEU A 182 -25.27 9.16 -3.67
C LEU A 182 -26.56 8.35 -3.43
N ALA A 183 -26.44 7.20 -2.76
CA ALA A 183 -27.58 6.31 -2.52
C ALA A 183 -28.67 6.95 -1.67
N LYS A 184 -28.30 7.86 -0.74
CA LYS A 184 -29.23 8.61 0.09
C LYS A 184 -29.72 9.93 -0.54
N GLY A 185 -29.27 10.26 -1.74
CA GLY A 185 -29.66 11.50 -2.43
C GLY A 185 -29.09 12.79 -1.80
N TYR A 186 -28.01 12.70 -1.00
CA TYR A 186 -27.31 13.87 -0.46
C TYR A 186 -26.49 14.58 -1.53
N VAL A 187 -26.12 13.86 -2.58
CA VAL A 187 -25.49 14.38 -3.79
C VAL A 187 -26.18 13.80 -5.01
N ASP A 188 -26.06 14.50 -6.14
CA ASP A 188 -26.63 14.09 -7.42
C ASP A 188 -25.71 13.11 -8.17
N ALA A 189 -24.40 13.21 -7.90
CA ALA A 189 -23.37 12.40 -8.58
C ALA A 189 -22.15 12.19 -7.69
N VAL A 190 -21.35 11.17 -8.01
CA VAL A 190 -20.03 10.95 -7.43
C VAL A 190 -18.98 10.77 -8.54
N ALA A 191 -17.75 11.23 -8.32
CA ALA A 191 -16.65 10.99 -9.26
C ALA A 191 -15.58 10.09 -8.63
N VAL A 192 -15.18 9.06 -9.37
CA VAL A 192 -14.26 8.00 -8.94
C VAL A 192 -13.23 7.68 -10.02
#